data_28cd3223110a9d75928069e34902bd0f
#
_entry.id   28cd3223110a9d75928069e34902bd0f
#
_cell.length_a   1.000
_cell.length_b   1.000
_cell.length_c   1.000
_cell.angle_alpha   90.00
_cell.angle_beta   90.00
_cell.angle_gamma   90.00
#
_symmetry.space_group_name_H-M   'P 1'
#
loop_
_entity.id
_entity.type
_entity.pdbx_description
1 polymer ?
#
loop_
_entity_poly.entity_id
_entity_poly.type
_entity_poly.pdbx_seq_one_letter_code
_entity_poly.pdbx_strand_id
1 'polypeptide(L)'
;MRRDLKMRKGKIAAQAGHACVEAVLMAIAREGRGADVQTGDGWAWLYHEDDDRTPLTDWFDAGVAKVCVYVDSEEELLDLAERGRGLGFAVALVRDAGHTEFHGEPTYTCLAFE
;
A
#
# COMPACT_ATOMS: atom_id res chain seq x y z
N MET A 1 6.19 -7.17 -4.47
CA MET A 1 5.30 -7.97 -5.37
C MET A 1 5.89 -9.35 -5.59
N ARG A 2 5.13 -10.42 -5.40
CA ARG A 2 5.56 -11.81 -5.64
C ARG A 2 5.61 -12.12 -7.14
N ARG A 3 6.79 -12.47 -7.64
CA ARG A 3 7.02 -12.84 -9.03
C ARG A 3 6.73 -14.30 -9.32
N ASP A 4 6.92 -15.18 -8.34
CA ASP A 4 6.69 -16.62 -8.44
C ASP A 4 5.23 -16.99 -8.77
N LEU A 5 4.27 -16.13 -8.38
CA LEU A 5 2.84 -16.35 -8.66
C LEU A 5 2.46 -16.19 -10.14
N LYS A 6 3.33 -15.60 -10.97
CA LYS A 6 3.11 -15.41 -12.41
C LYS A 6 1.76 -14.78 -12.74
N MET A 7 1.29 -13.88 -11.90
CA MET A 7 0.01 -13.19 -12.07
C MET A 7 -0.08 -12.45 -13.41
N ARG A 8 -1.27 -12.42 -14.00
CA ARG A 8 -1.53 -11.62 -15.21
C ARG A 8 -1.35 -10.13 -14.92
N LYS A 9 -0.99 -9.35 -15.94
CA LYS A 9 -0.70 -7.90 -15.80
C LYS A 9 -1.83 -7.12 -15.11
N GLY A 10 -3.09 -7.42 -15.43
CA GLY A 10 -4.24 -6.79 -14.79
C GLY A 10 -4.34 -7.12 -13.29
N LYS A 11 -4.03 -8.37 -12.90
CA LYS A 11 -3.99 -8.78 -11.50
C LYS A 11 -2.86 -8.08 -10.75
N ILE A 12 -1.67 -7.99 -11.36
CA ILE A 12 -0.54 -7.25 -10.79
C ILE A 12 -0.93 -5.78 -10.53
N ALA A 13 -1.56 -5.12 -11.51
CA ALA A 13 -1.99 -3.73 -11.38
C ALA A 13 -3.02 -3.56 -10.25
N ALA A 14 -4.02 -4.45 -10.15
CA ALA A 14 -5.03 -4.42 -9.10
C ALA A 14 -4.41 -4.63 -7.71
N GLN A 15 -3.52 -5.60 -7.56
CA GLN A 15 -2.85 -5.88 -6.28
C GLN A 15 -1.93 -4.73 -5.86
N ALA A 16 -1.19 -4.13 -6.79
CA ALA A 16 -0.39 -2.93 -6.52
C ALA A 16 -1.27 -1.75 -6.07
N GLY A 17 -2.42 -1.56 -6.73
CA GLY A 17 -3.40 -0.55 -6.34
C GLY A 17 -3.91 -0.74 -4.91
N HIS A 18 -4.31 -1.96 -4.56
CA HIS A 18 -4.75 -2.30 -3.19
C HIS A 18 -3.66 -1.98 -2.16
N ALA A 19 -2.43 -2.45 -2.38
CA ALA A 19 -1.33 -2.21 -1.47
C ALA A 19 -1.02 -0.72 -1.28
N CYS A 20 -0.97 0.05 -2.38
CA CYS A 20 -0.69 1.49 -2.32
C CYS A 20 -1.78 2.28 -1.58
N VAL A 21 -3.06 2.01 -1.86
CA VAL A 21 -4.17 2.70 -1.20
C VAL A 21 -4.16 2.37 0.29
N GLU A 22 -4.01 1.10 0.66
CA GLU A 22 -3.97 0.69 2.05
C GLU A 22 -2.78 1.30 2.80
N ALA A 23 -1.57 1.34 2.20
CA ALA A 23 -0.40 1.96 2.81
C ALA A 23 -0.63 3.46 3.09
N VAL A 24 -1.21 4.20 2.14
CA VAL A 24 -1.54 5.62 2.33
C VAL A 24 -2.55 5.80 3.46
N LEU A 25 -3.62 5.00 3.50
CA LEU A 25 -4.61 5.08 4.59
C LEU A 25 -4.01 4.75 5.96
N MET A 26 -3.10 3.76 6.02
CA MET A 26 -2.39 3.42 7.25
C MET A 26 -1.45 4.55 7.70
N ALA A 27 -0.73 5.19 6.77
CA ALA A 27 0.13 6.33 7.07
C ALA A 27 -0.68 7.52 7.60
N ILE A 28 -1.81 7.85 6.97
CA ILE A 28 -2.73 8.88 7.45
C ILE A 28 -3.22 8.58 8.87
N ALA A 29 -3.66 7.35 9.13
CA ALA A 29 -4.14 6.94 10.44
C ALA A 29 -3.04 7.00 11.50
N ARG A 30 -1.81 6.63 11.15
CA ARG A 30 -0.65 6.71 12.05
C ARG A 30 -0.32 8.16 12.42
N GLU A 31 -0.40 9.06 11.48
CA GLU A 31 -0.14 10.48 11.72
C GLU A 31 -1.24 11.17 12.55
N GLY A 32 -2.30 10.44 12.93
CA GLY A 32 -3.40 10.94 13.74
C GLY A 32 -4.26 11.99 13.03
N ARG A 33 -4.15 12.04 11.72
CA ARG A 33 -4.87 12.98 10.86
C ARG A 33 -6.12 12.31 10.34
N GLY A 34 -7.25 12.57 11.00
CA GLY A 34 -8.54 12.12 10.51
C GLY A 34 -8.81 12.71 9.13
N ALA A 35 -8.98 11.88 8.12
CA ALA A 35 -9.50 12.33 6.85
C ALA A 35 -10.99 12.54 7.01
N ASP A 36 -11.45 13.79 7.07
CA ASP A 36 -12.86 14.11 6.80
C ASP A 36 -13.09 13.88 5.31
N VAL A 37 -13.53 12.67 4.97
CA VAL A 37 -13.99 12.35 3.62
C VAL A 37 -15.38 12.96 3.45
N GLN A 38 -15.45 14.18 2.94
CA GLN A 38 -16.72 14.71 2.44
C GLN A 38 -17.08 14.01 1.15
N THR A 39 -18.13 13.21 1.18
CA THR A 39 -18.78 12.62 0.01
C THR A 39 -19.67 13.68 -0.63
N GLY A 40 -19.18 14.33 -1.66
CA GLY A 40 -19.87 15.29 -2.51
C GLY A 40 -18.91 15.74 -3.60
N ASP A 41 -19.37 16.43 -4.63
CA ASP A 41 -18.62 16.80 -5.84
C ASP A 41 -17.33 17.62 -5.64
N GLY A 42 -16.65 17.45 -4.51
CA GLY A 42 -15.41 18.10 -4.13
C GLY A 42 -14.27 17.14 -3.91
N TRP A 43 -13.08 17.53 -4.32
CA TRP A 43 -11.83 16.84 -4.04
C TRP A 43 -11.57 16.87 -2.53
N ALA A 44 -11.43 15.72 -1.89
CA ALA A 44 -10.93 15.63 -0.52
C ALA A 44 -9.43 15.92 -0.55
N TRP A 45 -9.05 17.14 -0.22
CA TRP A 45 -7.66 17.47 0.01
C TRP A 45 -7.28 17.08 1.43
N LEU A 46 -6.27 16.23 1.55
CA LEU A 46 -5.55 16.03 2.80
C LEU A 46 -4.65 17.25 3.03
N TYR A 47 -5.26 18.39 3.33
CA TYR A 47 -4.51 19.61 3.58
C TYR A 47 -4.43 19.85 5.09
N HIS A 48 -3.23 20.00 5.59
CA HIS A 48 -2.98 20.63 6.88
C HIS A 48 -2.62 22.08 6.66
N GLU A 49 -3.34 22.96 7.33
CA GLU A 49 -2.88 24.31 7.56
C GLU A 49 -1.68 24.23 8.51
N ASP A 50 -0.60 24.90 8.12
CA ASP A 50 0.60 25.17 8.91
C ASP A 50 1.61 24.04 9.13
N ASP A 51 2.82 24.30 8.66
CA ASP A 51 4.17 23.85 9.07
C ASP A 51 4.47 22.37 9.41
N ASP A 52 3.50 21.51 9.51
CA ASP A 52 3.69 20.10 9.82
C ASP A 52 3.94 19.28 8.56
N ARG A 53 5.08 19.49 7.93
CA ARG A 53 5.53 18.59 6.86
C ARG A 53 5.81 17.20 7.43
N THR A 54 5.21 16.19 6.78
CA THR A 54 5.41 14.79 7.09
C THR A 54 5.99 14.07 5.88
N PRO A 55 6.58 12.89 6.04
CA PRO A 55 7.02 12.09 4.91
C PRO A 55 5.90 11.86 3.88
N LEU A 56 4.67 11.69 4.33
CA LEU A 56 3.52 11.51 3.44
C LEU A 56 3.19 12.77 2.64
N THR A 57 3.17 13.96 3.27
CA THR A 57 2.92 15.21 2.55
C THR A 57 4.05 15.53 1.58
N ASP A 58 5.30 15.29 1.97
CA ASP A 58 6.47 15.46 1.10
C ASP A 58 6.38 14.54 -0.13
N TRP A 59 5.92 13.30 0.05
CA TRP A 59 5.73 12.36 -1.04
C TRP A 59 4.60 12.81 -2.01
N PHE A 60 3.51 13.36 -1.49
CA PHE A 60 2.45 13.94 -2.33
C PHE A 60 2.97 15.12 -3.15
N ASP A 61 3.70 16.05 -2.53
CA ASP A 61 4.29 17.22 -3.19
C ASP A 61 5.33 16.83 -4.24
N ALA A 62 6.07 15.74 -4.00
CA ALA A 62 7.08 15.21 -4.93
C ALA A 62 6.49 14.41 -6.11
N GLY A 63 5.17 14.35 -6.26
CA GLY A 63 4.50 13.72 -7.39
C GLY A 63 4.24 12.23 -7.23
N VAL A 64 4.08 11.76 -6.00
CA VAL A 64 3.63 10.41 -5.63
C VAL A 64 4.41 9.26 -6.29
N ALA A 65 5.72 9.40 -6.43
CA ALA A 65 6.58 8.39 -7.05
C ALA A 65 6.46 7.04 -6.34
N LYS A 66 6.38 5.97 -7.12
CA LYS A 66 6.31 4.59 -6.61
C LYS A 66 7.39 3.73 -7.26
N VAL A 67 8.06 2.93 -6.45
CA VAL A 67 9.03 1.95 -6.93
C VAL A 67 8.46 0.56 -6.67
N CYS A 68 8.35 -0.26 -7.70
CA CYS A 68 7.90 -1.63 -7.59
C CYS A 68 9.09 -2.59 -7.78
N VAL A 69 9.33 -3.42 -6.76
CA VAL A 69 10.34 -4.48 -6.78
C VAL A 69 9.68 -5.84 -6.59
N TYR A 70 10.42 -6.91 -6.85
CA TYR A 70 9.93 -8.28 -6.78
C TYR A 70 10.61 -9.08 -5.68
N VAL A 71 9.86 -10.06 -5.18
CA VAL A 71 10.35 -11.17 -4.36
C VAL A 71 9.95 -12.48 -5.03
N ASP A 72 10.65 -13.56 -4.73
CA ASP A 72 10.48 -14.85 -5.40
C ASP A 72 9.71 -15.87 -4.56
N SER A 73 9.30 -15.52 -3.33
CA SER A 73 8.54 -16.41 -2.46
C SER A 73 7.61 -15.65 -1.51
N GLU A 74 6.68 -16.38 -0.89
CA GLU A 74 5.84 -15.87 0.19
C GLU A 74 6.67 -15.57 1.44
N GLU A 75 7.63 -16.42 1.75
CA GLU A 75 8.52 -16.28 2.90
C GLU A 75 9.28 -14.95 2.83
N GLU A 76 9.89 -14.63 1.67
CA GLU A 76 10.56 -13.35 1.45
C GLU A 76 9.60 -12.16 1.60
N LEU A 77 8.36 -12.28 1.12
CA LEU A 77 7.36 -11.22 1.27
C LEU A 77 7.00 -10.99 2.73
N LEU A 78 6.81 -12.05 3.50
CA LEU A 78 6.45 -11.98 4.92
C LEU A 78 7.62 -11.46 5.77
N ASP A 79 8.85 -11.88 5.47
CA ASP A 79 10.06 -11.35 6.12
C ASP A 79 10.19 -9.84 5.90
N LEU A 80 9.98 -9.36 4.68
CA LEU A 80 9.98 -7.93 4.39
C LEU A 80 8.89 -7.18 5.15
N ALA A 81 7.70 -7.77 5.28
CA ALA A 81 6.61 -7.16 6.04
C ALA A 81 6.99 -7.03 7.53
N GLU A 82 7.57 -8.05 8.11
CA GLU A 82 8.01 -8.05 9.51
C GLU A 82 9.12 -7.02 9.75
N ARG A 83 10.13 -7.01 8.88
CA ARG A 83 11.23 -6.04 8.94
C ARG A 83 10.75 -4.60 8.80
N GLY A 84 9.83 -4.34 7.85
CA GLY A 84 9.25 -3.01 7.68
C GLY A 84 8.52 -2.53 8.94
N ARG A 85 7.71 -3.40 9.55
CA ARG A 85 7.04 -3.10 10.82
C ARG A 85 8.02 -2.87 11.96
N GLY A 86 9.09 -3.68 12.03
CA GLY A 86 10.15 -3.51 13.03
C GLY A 86 10.92 -2.19 12.90
N LEU A 87 10.94 -1.61 11.72
CA LEU A 87 11.52 -0.28 11.45
C LEU A 87 10.50 0.88 11.65
N GLY A 88 9.25 0.57 11.98
CA GLY A 88 8.22 1.56 12.25
C GLY A 88 7.46 2.05 11.03
N PHE A 89 7.62 1.41 9.85
CA PHE A 89 6.85 1.75 8.66
C PHE A 89 5.39 1.28 8.75
N ALA A 90 4.49 2.01 8.10
CA ALA A 90 3.17 1.50 7.79
C ALA A 90 3.29 0.44 6.69
N VAL A 91 2.93 -0.80 6.97
CA VAL A 91 3.09 -1.94 6.05
C VAL A 91 1.75 -2.52 5.67
N ALA A 92 1.30 -2.24 4.46
CA ALA A 92 0.11 -2.82 3.86
C ALA A 92 0.45 -4.15 3.18
N LEU A 93 0.08 -5.25 3.81
CA LEU A 93 0.31 -6.62 3.30
C LEU A 93 -0.97 -7.17 2.70
N VAL A 94 -1.03 -7.28 1.38
CA VAL A 94 -2.22 -7.71 0.64
C VAL A 94 -2.34 -9.23 0.59
N ARG A 95 -3.47 -9.74 1.09
CA ARG A 95 -3.88 -11.12 0.95
C ARG A 95 -5.09 -11.20 0.02
N ASP A 96 -4.88 -11.73 -1.17
CA ASP A 96 -5.95 -11.97 -2.14
C ASP A 96 -6.84 -13.15 -1.72
N ALA A 97 -8.15 -13.04 -1.92
CA ALA A 97 -9.10 -14.09 -1.56
C ALA A 97 -9.06 -15.31 -2.51
N GLY A 98 -8.33 -15.20 -3.61
CA GLY A 98 -8.14 -16.31 -4.54
C GLY A 98 -9.23 -16.49 -5.60
N HIS A 99 -10.25 -15.64 -5.62
CA HIS A 99 -11.43 -15.86 -6.49
C HIS A 99 -11.13 -15.82 -7.99
N THR A 100 -10.08 -15.14 -8.41
CA THR A 100 -9.80 -14.91 -9.85
C THR A 100 -8.63 -15.72 -10.41
N GLU A 101 -7.57 -15.92 -9.65
CA GLU A 101 -6.34 -16.57 -10.16
C GLU A 101 -5.79 -17.68 -9.27
N PHE A 102 -6.19 -17.80 -8.02
CA PHE A 102 -5.58 -18.72 -7.07
C PHE A 102 -6.52 -19.87 -6.64
N HIS A 103 -7.48 -20.22 -7.50
CA HIS A 103 -8.38 -21.38 -7.33
C HIS A 103 -9.14 -21.42 -5.99
N GLY A 104 -9.47 -20.23 -5.43
CA GLY A 104 -10.11 -20.10 -4.12
C GLY A 104 -9.16 -20.11 -2.93
N GLU A 105 -7.86 -20.22 -3.17
CA GLU A 105 -6.83 -20.24 -2.14
C GLU A 105 -6.43 -18.79 -1.75
N PRO A 106 -6.66 -18.34 -0.51
CA PRO A 106 -6.20 -17.05 -0.06
C PRO A 106 -4.67 -16.96 -0.10
N THR A 107 -4.14 -15.98 -0.84
CA THR A 107 -2.71 -15.91 -1.18
C THR A 107 -2.15 -14.53 -0.90
N TYR A 108 -1.03 -14.45 -0.19
CA TYR A 108 -0.28 -13.18 -0.07
C TYR A 108 0.40 -12.85 -1.40
N THR A 109 0.15 -11.67 -1.95
CA THR A 109 0.55 -11.29 -3.30
C THR A 109 1.58 -10.19 -3.35
N CYS A 110 1.42 -9.20 -2.51
CA CYS A 110 2.32 -8.05 -2.44
C CYS A 110 2.21 -7.33 -1.10
N LEU A 111 3.11 -6.41 -0.90
CA LEU A 111 3.01 -5.41 0.16
C LEU A 111 3.40 -4.02 -0.39
N ALA A 112 2.98 -2.98 0.29
CA ALA A 112 3.53 -1.63 0.16
C ALA A 112 3.86 -1.10 1.55
N PHE A 113 4.85 -0.22 1.62
CA PHE A 113 5.15 0.59 2.79
C PHE A 113 5.68 1.95 2.33
N GLU A 114 5.57 2.90 3.19
CA GLU A 114 6.04 4.27 2.95
C GLU A 114 7.56 4.36 3.00
#